data_c52130795e5908311e7a181e10873190
#
_entry.id   c52130795e5908311e7a181e10873190
#
_cell.length_a   1.000
_cell.length_b   1.000
_cell.length_c   1.000
_cell.angle_alpha   90.00
_cell.angle_beta   90.00
_cell.angle_gamma   90.00
#
_symmetry.space_group_name_H-M   'P 1'
#
loop_
_entity.id
_entity.type
_entity.pdbx_description
1 polymer ?
#
loop_
_entity_poly.entity_id
_entity_poly.type
_entity_poly.pdbx_seq_one_letter_code
_entity_poly.pdbx_strand_id
1 'polypeptide(L)'
;MITDQPKFTEAKSIVLKTIFVFTEFYCQMKWHLIHLSCLICFSQWLQGQAMKTKICLDQEGYYPKAPKIAVVAGSSGDTSEFPRDKTSFYIIRENTSDTVFSGELGGIRFSANSFLQTRVADFSALESTGSFRIAVKGCCHSYIFRIQEKVHRYTAVASLKAFYYQRASMALEPEYAGKWNRRAGHPDDSILIHPSAVSGNRKSGSVISTPGGWYDAGDYNKYVVNSGISMGTLLSAYEDFKFYFDTLHTNIPTQPKQVPDILKEILYNLRWMLSMQDPEDGGVYNKCTNAAFDPMVMPDACHQPRWVVQKGTAATLDLAAVAAQAARIFNLYKTELPGLGDSCLRASEKAWLWAQQYPEMVYDQNSMNQSYEPRILTGGYGDKKFSDERFWAASELFITTGKQTYREAIKTLIDEPFGLPSWSETGLLGYYSLSRKGWPSISGSEKDTIKTRLIRVADKYILESRKNAFLTVMGGRKSDFNWGSNANAANQGILLIQVYLMTKNQRYLDGALGNLDYICGRNATGYCFITGLGSLSPLHPHHRPSVADGITEPVPGLLAGGPNPGEQDHCHYEFHEPETAYSDSDCSYASNEIAINWNAPLVYLANALELLENNF
;
A
#
# COMPACT_ATOMS: atom_id res chain seq x y z
N MET A 1 -6.80 88.64 59.72
CA MET A 1 -5.61 88.03 60.40
C MET A 1 -5.16 86.84 59.59
N ILE A 2 -4.02 86.97 59.11
CA ILE A 2 -3.06 86.19 58.38
C ILE A 2 -2.88 84.81 59.03
N THR A 3 -2.84 83.73 58.23
CA THR A 3 -1.78 82.72 58.33
C THR A 3 -1.67 81.88 57.12
N ASP A 4 -0.44 81.83 56.60
CA ASP A 4 0.09 81.00 55.52
C ASP A 4 -0.13 79.51 55.73
N GLN A 5 -0.36 78.80 54.64
CA GLN A 5 -0.10 77.37 54.50
C GLN A 5 0.89 77.14 53.34
N PRO A 6 1.94 76.28 53.53
CA PRO A 6 3.02 76.15 52.58
C PRO A 6 2.78 75.05 51.57
N LYS A 7 3.40 75.22 50.41
CA LYS A 7 3.56 74.36 49.24
C LYS A 7 3.97 72.94 49.60
N PHE A 8 3.04 71.98 49.44
CA PHE A 8 3.31 70.52 49.48
C PHE A 8 2.91 69.77 48.19
N THR A 9 2.59 70.49 47.13
CA THR A 9 2.01 69.94 45.91
C THR A 9 3.02 69.62 44.79
N GLU A 10 4.19 70.23 44.75
CA GLU A 10 5.18 70.02 43.68
C GLU A 10 6.04 68.75 43.80
N ALA A 11 6.41 68.36 45.06
CA ALA A 11 7.25 67.20 45.30
C ALA A 11 6.53 65.86 45.00
N LYS A 12 5.23 65.77 45.21
CA LYS A 12 4.45 64.56 44.86
C LYS A 12 4.24 64.35 43.33
N SER A 13 4.22 65.41 42.53
CA SER A 13 4.06 65.36 41.08
C SER A 13 5.33 64.85 40.38
N ILE A 14 6.51 65.18 40.88
CA ILE A 14 7.80 64.74 40.32
C ILE A 14 8.04 63.26 40.65
N VAL A 15 7.76 62.82 41.88
CA VAL A 15 7.94 61.38 42.26
C VAL A 15 6.95 60.48 41.52
N LEU A 16 5.71 60.89 41.32
CA LEU A 16 4.72 60.12 40.53
C LEU A 16 5.06 60.06 39.03
N LYS A 17 5.59 61.12 38.43
CA LYS A 17 6.06 61.12 37.04
C LYS A 17 7.30 60.23 36.88
N THR A 18 8.23 60.21 37.82
CA THR A 18 9.41 59.38 37.75
C THR A 18 9.07 57.90 37.94
N ILE A 19 8.14 57.55 38.83
CA ILE A 19 7.64 56.17 38.98
C ILE A 19 6.89 55.71 37.74
N PHE A 20 6.11 56.54 37.07
CA PHE A 20 5.39 56.21 35.87
C PHE A 20 6.33 55.94 34.67
N VAL A 21 7.37 56.74 34.49
CA VAL A 21 8.39 56.55 33.45
C VAL A 21 9.22 55.25 33.71
N PHE A 22 9.56 54.92 34.98
CA PHE A 22 10.25 53.66 35.30
C PHE A 22 9.36 52.43 35.11
N THR A 23 8.06 52.53 35.38
CA THR A 23 7.12 51.40 35.13
C THR A 23 6.87 51.17 33.64
N GLU A 24 6.75 52.22 32.83
CA GLU A 24 6.65 52.05 31.37
C GLU A 24 7.94 51.49 30.77
N PHE A 25 9.11 51.94 31.20
CA PHE A 25 10.39 51.41 30.74
C PHE A 25 10.60 49.95 31.16
N TYR A 26 10.16 49.59 32.36
CA TYR A 26 10.22 48.19 32.83
C TYR A 26 9.22 47.28 32.16
N CYS A 27 8.03 47.78 31.82
CA CYS A 27 7.05 47.08 31.00
C CYS A 27 7.53 46.88 29.57
N GLN A 28 8.06 47.90 28.90
CA GLN A 28 8.62 47.80 27.57
C GLN A 28 9.82 46.85 27.50
N MET A 29 10.70 46.88 28.50
CA MET A 29 11.84 45.95 28.57
C MET A 29 11.39 44.51 28.79
N LYS A 30 10.36 44.25 29.60
CA LYS A 30 9.75 42.90 29.75
C LYS A 30 9.09 42.43 28.46
N TRP A 31 8.39 43.33 27.75
CA TRP A 31 7.80 42.99 26.46
C TRP A 31 8.85 42.64 25.41
N HIS A 32 9.95 43.37 25.34
CA HIS A 32 11.05 43.06 24.42
C HIS A 32 11.77 41.76 24.78
N LEU A 33 11.98 41.46 26.08
CA LEU A 33 12.54 40.20 26.52
C LEU A 33 11.61 39.00 26.26
N ILE A 34 10.30 39.18 26.41
CA ILE A 34 9.32 38.15 26.08
C ILE A 34 9.26 37.93 24.55
N HIS A 35 9.29 39.00 23.75
CA HIS A 35 9.35 38.87 22.29
C HIS A 35 10.68 38.25 21.82
N LEU A 36 11.81 38.58 22.44
CA LEU A 36 13.10 37.99 22.10
C LEU A 36 13.15 36.51 22.51
N SER A 37 12.63 36.13 23.69
CA SER A 37 12.53 34.72 24.10
C SER A 37 11.52 33.95 23.26
N CYS A 38 10.38 34.54 22.84
CA CYS A 38 9.44 33.94 21.89
C CYS A 38 10.08 33.77 20.50
N LEU A 39 10.85 34.74 20.00
CA LEU A 39 11.59 34.66 18.75
C LEU A 39 12.69 33.59 18.81
N ILE A 40 13.40 33.47 19.94
CA ILE A 40 14.41 32.41 20.15
C ILE A 40 13.74 31.03 20.27
N CYS A 41 12.63 30.89 20.99
CA CYS A 41 11.82 29.67 21.03
C CYS A 41 11.21 29.35 19.66
N PHE A 42 10.74 30.35 18.90
CA PHE A 42 10.21 30.13 17.56
C PHE A 42 11.29 29.75 16.55
N SER A 43 12.52 30.28 16.70
CA SER A 43 13.67 29.87 15.87
C SER A 43 14.21 28.48 16.23
N GLN A 44 14.09 28.05 17.49
CA GLN A 44 14.38 26.66 17.88
C GLN A 44 13.28 25.68 17.48
N TRP A 45 12.03 26.14 17.37
CA TRP A 45 10.92 25.33 16.86
C TRP A 45 10.95 25.17 15.34
N LEU A 46 11.64 26.06 14.62
CA LEU A 46 11.84 25.99 13.15
C LEU A 46 13.09 25.20 12.75
N GLN A 47 13.92 24.76 13.70
CA GLN A 47 14.93 23.76 13.44
C GLN A 47 14.26 22.38 13.54
N GLY A 48 13.54 21.97 12.48
CA GLY A 48 13.15 20.58 12.30
C GLY A 48 14.37 19.69 12.58
N GLN A 49 14.17 18.59 13.31
CA GLN A 49 15.26 17.66 13.61
C GLN A 49 15.97 17.27 12.31
N ALA A 50 17.26 17.55 12.22
CA ALA A 50 18.03 17.23 11.02
C ALA A 50 18.16 15.71 10.94
N MET A 51 17.69 15.12 9.86
CA MET A 51 17.85 13.69 9.61
C MET A 51 19.33 13.36 9.48
N LYS A 52 19.83 12.42 10.30
CA LYS A 52 21.21 11.95 10.26
C LYS A 52 21.55 11.33 8.92
N THR A 53 22.79 11.51 8.48
CA THR A 53 23.29 10.90 7.25
C THR A 53 23.32 9.39 7.38
N LYS A 54 22.72 8.69 6.39
CA LYS A 54 22.63 7.23 6.34
C LYS A 54 22.77 6.72 4.92
N ILE A 55 23.00 5.41 4.79
CA ILE A 55 22.99 4.69 3.50
C ILE A 55 21.68 3.94 3.35
N CYS A 56 20.87 4.35 2.39
CA CYS A 56 19.60 3.73 2.01
C CYS A 56 19.84 2.73 0.87
N LEU A 57 19.44 1.49 1.06
CA LEU A 57 19.66 0.42 0.10
C LEU A 57 18.55 -0.63 0.21
N ASP A 58 18.46 -1.54 -0.76
CA ASP A 58 17.64 -2.75 -0.59
C ASP A 58 18.24 -3.63 0.49
N GLN A 59 17.55 -3.75 1.62
CA GLN A 59 18.03 -4.49 2.80
C GLN A 59 17.92 -6.00 2.64
N GLU A 60 17.08 -6.50 1.71
CA GLU A 60 17.03 -7.91 1.34
C GLU A 60 18.22 -8.29 0.45
N GLY A 61 18.64 -7.38 -0.45
CA GLY A 61 19.82 -7.52 -1.27
C GLY A 61 19.58 -7.37 -2.76
N TYR A 62 20.49 -7.90 -3.57
CA TYR A 62 20.54 -7.67 -5.02
C TYR A 62 20.77 -8.96 -5.79
N TYR A 63 20.18 -9.07 -6.97
CA TYR A 63 20.53 -10.11 -7.94
C TYR A 63 21.94 -9.84 -8.53
N PRO A 64 22.76 -10.87 -8.81
CA PRO A 64 24.15 -10.67 -9.24
C PRO A 64 24.33 -9.79 -10.47
N LYS A 65 23.46 -9.93 -11.48
CA LYS A 65 23.56 -9.21 -12.77
C LYS A 65 22.66 -7.96 -12.85
N ALA A 66 21.77 -7.74 -11.91
CA ALA A 66 20.87 -6.60 -11.89
C ALA A 66 21.60 -5.29 -11.51
N PRO A 67 21.02 -4.12 -11.79
CA PRO A 67 21.48 -2.86 -11.23
C PRO A 67 21.52 -2.93 -9.69
N LYS A 68 22.63 -2.49 -9.10
CA LYS A 68 22.87 -2.45 -7.66
C LYS A 68 23.19 -1.03 -7.22
N ILE A 69 22.18 -0.38 -6.66
CA ILE A 69 22.23 1.04 -6.30
C ILE A 69 21.96 1.20 -4.79
N ALA A 70 22.85 1.93 -4.13
CA ALA A 70 22.58 2.47 -2.80
C ALA A 70 22.65 4.00 -2.83
N VAL A 71 22.06 4.66 -1.85
CA VAL A 71 21.97 6.11 -1.78
C VAL A 71 22.41 6.59 -0.40
N VAL A 72 23.44 7.44 -0.36
CA VAL A 72 23.79 8.20 0.84
C VAL A 72 22.84 9.38 0.92
N ALA A 73 22.06 9.48 2.00
CA ALA A 73 21.05 10.53 2.19
C ALA A 73 21.27 11.24 3.52
N GLY A 74 21.13 12.56 3.53
CA GLY A 74 21.25 13.38 4.76
C GLY A 74 20.61 14.75 4.56
N SER A 75 20.26 15.42 5.67
CA SER A 75 19.69 16.75 5.59
C SER A 75 20.73 17.80 5.19
N SER A 76 20.28 18.86 4.52
CA SER A 76 21.15 19.97 4.12
C SER A 76 21.79 20.70 5.32
N GLY A 77 21.18 20.60 6.51
CA GLY A 77 21.67 21.14 7.76
C GLY A 77 22.72 20.27 8.47
N ASP A 78 22.83 18.99 8.12
CA ASP A 78 23.88 18.10 8.61
C ASP A 78 25.18 18.34 7.86
N THR A 79 25.95 19.33 8.35
CA THR A 79 27.19 19.77 7.69
C THR A 79 28.40 18.91 8.02
N SER A 80 28.30 18.03 9.03
CA SER A 80 29.44 17.31 9.59
C SER A 80 29.64 15.90 9.01
N GLU A 81 28.55 15.23 8.56
CA GLU A 81 28.60 13.83 8.15
C GLU A 81 28.29 13.59 6.68
N PHE A 82 27.51 14.48 6.01
CA PHE A 82 27.16 14.26 4.60
C PHE A 82 28.37 14.52 3.68
N PRO A 83 28.76 13.55 2.82
CA PRO A 83 29.96 13.68 1.97
C PRO A 83 29.72 14.68 0.85
N ARG A 84 30.31 15.89 0.94
CA ARG A 84 30.15 16.99 -0.03
C ARG A 84 31.19 16.95 -1.15
N ASP A 85 32.40 16.51 -0.82
CA ASP A 85 33.52 16.41 -1.77
C ASP A 85 33.52 15.09 -2.53
N LYS A 86 34.44 14.96 -3.48
CA LYS A 86 34.72 13.71 -4.17
C LYS A 86 35.07 12.62 -3.16
N THR A 87 34.16 11.66 -2.99
CA THR A 87 34.22 10.67 -1.91
C THR A 87 34.09 9.27 -2.46
N SER A 88 34.98 8.40 -2.03
CA SER A 88 34.95 6.98 -2.38
C SER A 88 34.02 6.21 -1.44
N PHE A 89 33.41 5.17 -1.98
CA PHE A 89 32.74 4.14 -1.22
C PHE A 89 33.37 2.77 -1.48
N TYR A 90 33.19 1.86 -0.54
CA TYR A 90 33.78 0.52 -0.55
C TYR A 90 32.71 -0.51 -0.24
N ILE A 91 32.70 -1.62 -0.99
CA ILE A 91 31.93 -2.80 -0.65
C ILE A 91 32.85 -3.76 0.10
N ILE A 92 32.49 -4.06 1.32
CA ILE A 92 33.27 -4.88 2.24
C ILE A 92 32.54 -6.21 2.43
N ARG A 93 33.27 -7.30 2.22
CA ARG A 93 32.75 -8.65 2.46
C ARG A 93 32.71 -8.91 3.97
N GLU A 94 31.54 -9.34 4.47
CA GLU A 94 31.27 -9.40 5.89
C GLU A 94 32.15 -10.41 6.66
N ASN A 95 32.37 -11.59 6.10
CA ASN A 95 33.11 -12.66 6.78
C ASN A 95 34.63 -12.52 6.75
N THR A 96 35.21 -11.75 5.82
CA THR A 96 36.66 -11.56 5.69
C THR A 96 37.11 -10.13 5.93
N SER A 97 36.19 -9.17 5.95
CA SER A 97 36.45 -7.74 5.99
C SER A 97 37.24 -7.20 4.80
N ASP A 98 37.36 -7.97 3.72
CA ASP A 98 38.05 -7.55 2.50
C ASP A 98 37.21 -6.55 1.72
N THR A 99 37.85 -5.52 1.17
CA THR A 99 37.24 -4.64 0.19
C THR A 99 37.22 -5.37 -1.16
N VAL A 100 36.02 -5.72 -1.63
CA VAL A 100 35.82 -6.46 -2.90
C VAL A 100 35.44 -5.56 -4.06
N PHE A 101 35.05 -4.32 -3.79
CA PHE A 101 34.73 -3.30 -4.79
C PHE A 101 34.96 -1.91 -4.22
N SER A 102 35.37 -0.97 -5.05
CA SER A 102 35.45 0.44 -4.71
C SER A 102 34.94 1.30 -5.86
N GLY A 103 34.27 2.38 -5.53
CA GLY A 103 33.72 3.32 -6.48
C GLY A 103 33.71 4.74 -5.92
N GLU A 104 33.30 5.69 -6.75
CA GLU A 104 33.10 7.08 -6.34
C GLU A 104 31.60 7.37 -6.26
N LEU A 105 31.18 8.12 -5.23
CA LEU A 105 29.81 8.59 -5.13
C LEU A 105 29.48 9.55 -6.29
N GLY A 106 28.31 9.38 -6.88
CA GLY A 106 27.78 10.28 -7.90
C GLY A 106 27.64 11.73 -7.41
N GLY A 107 27.28 12.64 -8.30
CA GLY A 107 27.01 14.04 -7.96
C GLY A 107 25.87 14.18 -6.93
N ILE A 108 25.88 15.31 -6.20
CA ILE A 108 24.83 15.63 -5.23
C ILE A 108 23.51 15.82 -5.99
N ARG A 109 22.45 15.17 -5.48
CA ARG A 109 21.05 15.34 -5.89
C ARG A 109 20.26 15.92 -4.73
N PHE A 110 19.08 16.45 -4.99
CA PHE A 110 18.19 17.02 -4.01
C PHE A 110 16.77 16.46 -4.22
N SER A 111 16.15 15.99 -3.14
CA SER A 111 14.74 15.64 -3.14
C SER A 111 13.89 16.84 -2.70
N ALA A 112 12.97 17.28 -3.56
CA ALA A 112 12.00 18.30 -3.21
C ALA A 112 10.88 17.77 -2.28
N ASN A 113 10.77 16.43 -2.14
CA ASN A 113 9.73 15.78 -1.35
C ASN A 113 10.18 15.45 0.09
N SER A 114 11.50 15.43 0.37
CA SER A 114 12.06 15.18 1.71
C SER A 114 13.07 16.25 2.15
N PHE A 115 13.42 17.20 1.28
CA PHE A 115 14.51 18.18 1.48
C PHE A 115 15.87 17.55 1.78
N LEU A 116 16.05 16.27 1.46
CA LEU A 116 17.32 15.58 1.62
C LEU A 116 18.25 15.83 0.45
N GLN A 117 19.53 15.94 0.75
CA GLN A 117 20.61 15.78 -0.21
C GLN A 117 20.97 14.31 -0.32
N THR A 118 21.25 13.85 -1.54
CA THR A 118 21.59 12.44 -1.78
C THR A 118 22.79 12.32 -2.71
N ARG A 119 23.53 11.21 -2.58
CA ARG A 119 24.57 10.78 -3.53
C ARG A 119 24.45 9.30 -3.79
N VAL A 120 24.59 8.92 -5.03
CA VAL A 120 24.42 7.54 -5.50
C VAL A 120 25.74 6.77 -5.38
N ALA A 121 25.69 5.58 -4.80
CA ALA A 121 26.72 4.56 -4.87
C ALA A 121 26.24 3.46 -5.83
N ASP A 122 26.80 3.42 -7.04
CA ASP A 122 26.52 2.40 -8.05
C ASP A 122 27.62 1.35 -8.01
N PHE A 123 27.26 0.12 -7.66
CA PHE A 123 28.14 -1.04 -7.63
C PHE A 123 27.62 -2.19 -8.51
N SER A 124 26.87 -1.85 -9.55
CA SER A 124 26.27 -2.82 -10.49
C SER A 124 27.29 -3.77 -11.11
N ALA A 125 28.54 -3.33 -11.27
CA ALA A 125 29.63 -4.17 -11.79
C ALA A 125 30.10 -5.29 -10.83
N LEU A 126 29.70 -5.28 -9.55
CA LEU A 126 30.01 -6.34 -8.61
C LEU A 126 28.99 -7.49 -8.75
N GLU A 127 29.38 -8.58 -9.41
CA GLU A 127 28.52 -9.76 -9.62
C GLU A 127 28.76 -10.88 -8.61
N SER A 128 29.86 -10.81 -7.82
CA SER A 128 30.21 -11.87 -6.89
C SER A 128 29.19 -12.01 -5.76
N THR A 129 28.75 -13.24 -5.50
CA THR A 129 27.78 -13.56 -4.46
C THR A 129 28.41 -13.51 -3.05
N GLY A 130 27.56 -13.22 -2.05
CA GLY A 130 27.99 -13.15 -0.65
C GLY A 130 27.17 -12.19 0.19
N SER A 131 27.64 -11.97 1.42
CA SER A 131 27.09 -10.94 2.35
C SER A 131 28.09 -9.79 2.44
N PHE A 132 27.57 -8.58 2.34
CA PHE A 132 28.36 -7.36 2.20
C PHE A 132 27.76 -6.21 3.02
N ARG A 133 28.59 -5.19 3.27
CA ARG A 133 28.18 -3.86 3.70
C ARG A 133 28.84 -2.79 2.85
N ILE A 134 28.24 -1.62 2.76
CA ILE A 134 28.82 -0.43 2.13
C ILE A 134 29.45 0.42 3.21
N ALA A 135 30.69 0.88 2.99
CA ALA A 135 31.36 1.88 3.79
C ALA A 135 31.61 3.13 2.93
N VAL A 136 31.25 4.30 3.44
CA VAL A 136 31.59 5.59 2.83
C VAL A 136 32.65 6.26 3.67
N LYS A 137 33.78 6.62 3.06
CA LYS A 137 34.94 7.19 3.75
C LYS A 137 34.56 8.46 4.51
N GLY A 138 34.78 8.46 5.82
CA GLY A 138 34.53 9.63 6.68
C GLY A 138 33.04 9.92 6.95
N CYS A 139 32.14 8.95 6.67
CA CYS A 139 30.72 9.13 6.85
C CYS A 139 30.08 7.95 7.65
N CYS A 140 29.69 6.89 6.99
CA CYS A 140 28.77 5.91 7.54
C CYS A 140 28.95 4.52 6.92
N HIS A 141 28.31 3.52 7.55
CA HIS A 141 28.20 2.15 7.06
C HIS A 141 26.73 1.79 6.85
N SER A 142 26.46 0.93 5.87
CA SER A 142 25.12 0.38 5.64
C SER A 142 24.79 -0.79 6.57
N TYR A 143 23.53 -1.20 6.58
CA TYR A 143 23.14 -2.56 6.96
C TYR A 143 23.85 -3.59 6.09
N ILE A 144 23.90 -4.83 6.58
CA ILE A 144 24.37 -5.97 5.80
C ILE A 144 23.30 -6.30 4.75
N PHE A 145 23.74 -6.56 3.54
CA PHE A 145 22.90 -7.01 2.42
C PHE A 145 23.53 -8.19 1.70
N ARG A 146 22.77 -8.88 0.89
CA ARG A 146 23.24 -10.03 0.13
C ARG A 146 23.28 -9.73 -1.36
N ILE A 147 24.24 -10.33 -2.06
CA ILE A 147 24.19 -10.48 -3.52
C ILE A 147 24.07 -11.97 -3.78
N GLN A 148 22.94 -12.42 -4.31
CA GLN A 148 22.69 -13.83 -4.60
C GLN A 148 21.54 -14.01 -5.59
N GLU A 149 21.49 -15.15 -6.26
CA GLU A 149 20.30 -15.58 -7.00
C GLU A 149 19.12 -15.75 -6.04
N LYS A 150 17.90 -15.48 -6.51
CA LYS A 150 16.66 -15.60 -5.74
C LYS A 150 16.67 -14.83 -4.41
N VAL A 151 17.33 -13.68 -4.41
CA VAL A 151 17.51 -12.88 -3.20
C VAL A 151 16.17 -12.42 -2.59
N HIS A 152 15.15 -12.13 -3.44
CA HIS A 152 13.81 -11.72 -3.00
C HIS A 152 12.83 -12.91 -2.84
N ARG A 153 13.31 -14.17 -2.85
CA ARG A 153 12.45 -15.35 -2.70
C ARG A 153 11.65 -15.33 -1.40
N TYR A 154 12.29 -14.89 -0.31
CA TYR A 154 11.59 -14.79 0.96
C TYR A 154 10.52 -13.71 0.94
N THR A 155 10.80 -12.53 0.38
CA THR A 155 9.85 -11.44 0.16
C THR A 155 8.64 -11.92 -0.66
N ALA A 156 8.89 -12.63 -1.77
CA ALA A 156 7.85 -13.17 -2.65
C ALA A 156 6.93 -14.16 -1.93
N VAL A 157 7.51 -15.09 -1.14
CA VAL A 157 6.75 -16.08 -0.36
C VAL A 157 6.01 -15.44 0.80
N ALA A 158 6.68 -14.57 1.60
CA ALA A 158 6.10 -13.96 2.78
C ALA A 158 4.94 -13.03 2.43
N SER A 159 5.06 -12.23 1.36
CA SER A 159 3.98 -11.34 0.91
C SER A 159 2.71 -12.10 0.50
N LEU A 160 2.85 -13.25 -0.15
CA LEU A 160 1.70 -14.09 -0.48
C LEU A 160 1.12 -14.78 0.77
N LYS A 161 1.99 -15.28 1.66
CA LYS A 161 1.57 -15.90 2.92
C LYS A 161 0.86 -14.92 3.85
N ALA A 162 1.10 -13.62 3.73
CA ALA A 162 0.42 -12.58 4.51
C ALA A 162 -1.11 -12.66 4.38
N PHE A 163 -1.64 -13.06 3.24
CA PHE A 163 -3.07 -13.30 3.05
C PHE A 163 -3.62 -14.45 3.92
N TYR A 164 -2.82 -15.51 4.14
CA TYR A 164 -3.21 -16.56 5.08
C TYR A 164 -3.40 -16.01 6.50
N TYR A 165 -2.54 -15.10 6.94
CA TYR A 165 -2.69 -14.47 8.25
C TYR A 165 -3.93 -13.57 8.37
N GLN A 166 -4.42 -13.05 7.25
CA GLN A 166 -5.65 -12.23 7.19
C GLN A 166 -6.94 -13.06 7.03
N ARG A 167 -6.90 -14.38 6.96
CA ARG A 167 -8.11 -15.21 6.83
C ARG A 167 -9.04 -15.01 8.03
N ALA A 168 -10.29 -14.62 7.78
CA ALA A 168 -11.35 -14.55 8.77
C ALA A 168 -12.02 -15.93 8.99
N SER A 169 -12.83 -16.07 10.01
CA SER A 169 -13.74 -17.23 10.27
C SER A 169 -13.05 -18.58 10.50
N MET A 170 -11.73 -18.62 10.65
CA MET A 170 -11.00 -19.85 10.93
C MET A 170 -9.85 -19.64 11.92
N ALA A 171 -9.44 -20.71 12.60
CA ALA A 171 -8.20 -20.73 13.37
C ALA A 171 -6.99 -20.75 12.41
N LEU A 172 -5.92 -20.11 12.81
CA LEU A 172 -4.61 -20.25 12.16
C LEU A 172 -3.81 -21.25 12.96
N GLU A 173 -3.62 -22.44 12.39
CA GLU A 173 -2.98 -23.55 13.09
C GLU A 173 -1.45 -23.34 13.20
N PRO A 174 -0.83 -23.79 14.32
CA PRO A 174 0.62 -23.66 14.54
C PRO A 174 1.47 -24.28 13.42
N GLU A 175 0.97 -25.31 12.75
CA GLU A 175 1.65 -25.96 11.62
C GLU A 175 1.96 -24.98 10.49
N TYR A 176 1.03 -24.04 10.22
CA TYR A 176 1.14 -23.08 9.13
C TYR A 176 1.53 -21.68 9.60
N ALA A 177 1.01 -21.26 10.75
CA ALA A 177 1.21 -19.91 11.28
C ALA A 177 2.41 -19.77 12.23
N GLY A 178 3.00 -20.90 12.71
CA GLY A 178 4.07 -20.87 13.68
C GLY A 178 3.64 -20.15 14.96
N LYS A 179 4.48 -19.23 15.46
CA LYS A 179 4.19 -18.46 16.66
C LYS A 179 3.00 -17.50 16.52
N TRP A 180 2.65 -17.05 15.32
CA TRP A 180 1.50 -16.19 15.03
C TRP A 180 0.19 -16.98 14.82
N ASN A 181 0.09 -18.17 15.40
CA ASN A 181 -1.16 -18.93 15.41
C ASN A 181 -2.23 -18.20 16.25
N ARG A 182 -3.50 -18.40 15.92
CA ARG A 182 -4.60 -17.79 16.64
C ARG A 182 -5.90 -18.61 16.52
N ARG A 183 -6.81 -18.40 17.49
CA ARG A 183 -8.15 -18.96 17.43
C ARG A 183 -8.98 -18.34 16.32
N ALA A 184 -10.05 -19.03 15.93
CA ALA A 184 -11.04 -18.50 15.00
C ALA A 184 -11.76 -17.29 15.61
N GLY A 185 -11.90 -16.22 14.83
CA GLY A 185 -12.77 -15.09 15.17
C GLY A 185 -13.74 -14.82 14.02
N HIS A 186 -14.82 -14.08 14.31
CA HIS A 186 -15.83 -13.66 13.33
C HIS A 186 -16.30 -14.84 12.45
N PRO A 187 -17.06 -15.82 12.98
CA PRO A 187 -17.53 -16.95 12.20
C PRO A 187 -18.39 -16.52 11.00
N ASP A 188 -19.02 -15.35 11.09
CA ASP A 188 -19.82 -14.69 10.06
C ASP A 188 -20.90 -15.61 9.44
N ASP A 189 -21.38 -16.56 10.22
CA ASP A 189 -22.49 -17.48 9.91
C ASP A 189 -23.87 -16.88 10.21
N SER A 190 -23.93 -15.77 10.93
CA SER A 190 -25.14 -15.13 11.45
C SER A 190 -25.07 -13.61 11.30
N ILE A 191 -24.88 -13.13 10.05
CA ILE A 191 -24.74 -11.72 9.73
C ILE A 191 -26.12 -11.10 9.50
N LEU A 192 -26.36 -9.96 10.13
CA LEU A 192 -27.62 -9.23 10.06
C LEU A 192 -27.74 -8.42 8.76
N ILE A 193 -28.93 -8.40 8.17
CA ILE A 193 -29.27 -7.48 7.09
C ILE A 193 -29.53 -6.10 7.71
N HIS A 194 -28.64 -5.14 7.40
CA HIS A 194 -28.81 -3.74 7.80
C HIS A 194 -30.06 -3.13 7.12
N PRO A 195 -30.78 -2.18 7.74
CA PRO A 195 -31.94 -1.54 7.10
C PRO A 195 -31.65 -0.96 5.71
N SER A 196 -30.42 -0.50 5.44
CA SER A 196 -30.01 -0.01 4.10
C SER A 196 -29.82 -1.14 3.07
N ALA A 197 -29.75 -2.40 3.51
CA ALA A 197 -29.44 -3.56 2.68
C ALA A 197 -30.70 -4.39 2.33
N VAL A 198 -31.87 -3.93 2.72
CA VAL A 198 -33.15 -4.61 2.50
C VAL A 198 -33.42 -4.80 1.01
N SER A 199 -33.79 -6.03 0.62
CA SER A 199 -34.20 -6.38 -0.75
C SER A 199 -35.10 -7.61 -0.72
N GLY A 200 -36.14 -7.65 -1.56
CA GLY A 200 -37.00 -8.83 -1.76
C GLY A 200 -37.31 -9.59 -0.48
N ASN A 201 -36.80 -10.80 -0.37
CA ASN A 201 -36.99 -11.66 0.81
C ASN A 201 -36.03 -11.36 1.98
N ARG A 202 -35.02 -10.49 1.78
CA ARG A 202 -34.03 -10.12 2.80
C ARG A 202 -34.50 -8.88 3.58
N LYS A 203 -35.23 -9.10 4.66
CA LYS A 203 -35.77 -8.04 5.52
C LYS A 203 -34.70 -7.57 6.51
N SER A 204 -34.85 -6.33 6.99
CA SER A 204 -34.02 -5.78 8.06
C SER A 204 -34.00 -6.72 9.27
N GLY A 205 -32.81 -6.97 9.82
CA GLY A 205 -32.60 -7.86 10.98
C GLY A 205 -32.69 -9.35 10.65
N SER A 206 -33.03 -9.76 9.43
CA SER A 206 -32.88 -11.16 9.02
C SER A 206 -31.42 -11.51 8.88
N VAL A 207 -31.11 -12.81 8.94
CA VAL A 207 -29.75 -13.34 9.02
C VAL A 207 -29.34 -13.99 7.71
N ILE A 208 -28.12 -13.76 7.29
CA ILE A 208 -27.43 -14.49 6.23
C ILE A 208 -26.09 -15.02 6.72
N SER A 209 -25.50 -15.97 6.00
CA SER A 209 -24.18 -16.53 6.30
C SER A 209 -23.18 -16.10 5.25
N THR A 210 -22.08 -15.46 5.68
CA THR A 210 -20.99 -14.97 4.82
C THR A 210 -19.61 -15.27 5.42
N PRO A 211 -19.30 -16.55 5.76
CA PRO A 211 -18.05 -16.93 6.40
C PRO A 211 -16.86 -16.82 5.46
N GLY A 212 -15.66 -16.84 6.03
CA GLY A 212 -14.40 -16.79 5.29
C GLY A 212 -14.04 -15.38 4.83
N GLY A 213 -13.23 -15.31 3.77
CA GLY A 213 -12.66 -14.06 3.29
C GLY A 213 -11.47 -13.59 4.11
N TRP A 214 -10.87 -12.47 3.71
CA TRP A 214 -9.78 -11.84 4.42
C TRP A 214 -10.28 -10.63 5.21
N TYR A 215 -9.74 -10.43 6.41
CA TYR A 215 -9.76 -9.11 7.04
C TYR A 215 -9.08 -8.10 6.12
N ASP A 216 -9.63 -6.92 6.03
CA ASP A 216 -9.23 -5.93 5.05
C ASP A 216 -7.85 -5.33 5.29
N ALA A 217 -7.65 -4.86 6.52
CA ALA A 217 -6.48 -4.09 6.89
C ALA A 217 -6.07 -4.42 8.34
N GLY A 218 -5.69 -3.42 9.13
CA GLY A 218 -5.46 -3.59 10.55
C GLY A 218 -6.72 -3.87 11.36
N ASP A 219 -7.91 -3.74 10.76
CA ASP A 219 -9.21 -4.03 11.33
C ASP A 219 -9.75 -5.41 10.93
N TYR A 220 -10.94 -5.78 11.46
CA TYR A 220 -11.56 -7.08 11.22
C TYR A 220 -12.78 -7.04 10.28
N ASN A 221 -12.98 -5.93 9.58
CA ASN A 221 -14.07 -5.82 8.61
C ASN A 221 -13.64 -6.37 7.25
N LYS A 222 -14.62 -6.62 6.38
CA LYS A 222 -14.40 -7.17 5.03
C LYS A 222 -15.14 -6.30 4.02
N TYR A 223 -14.40 -5.70 3.07
CA TYR A 223 -14.92 -4.77 2.07
C TYR A 223 -14.77 -5.35 0.67
N VAL A 224 -15.86 -5.32 -0.11
CA VAL A 224 -15.87 -5.99 -1.42
C VAL A 224 -14.96 -5.28 -2.42
N VAL A 225 -14.93 -3.94 -2.43
CA VAL A 225 -14.08 -3.20 -3.38
C VAL A 225 -12.59 -3.43 -3.12
N ASN A 226 -12.14 -3.46 -1.86
CA ASN A 226 -10.75 -3.78 -1.53
C ASN A 226 -10.39 -5.24 -1.86
N SER A 227 -11.33 -6.17 -1.58
CA SER A 227 -11.18 -7.56 -2.02
C SER A 227 -11.15 -7.64 -3.54
N GLY A 228 -11.96 -6.85 -4.27
CA GLY A 228 -12.02 -6.82 -5.73
C GLY A 228 -10.67 -6.54 -6.36
N ILE A 229 -10.06 -5.38 -6.03
CA ILE A 229 -8.74 -5.01 -6.56
C ILE A 229 -7.65 -6.01 -6.14
N SER A 230 -7.70 -6.51 -4.89
CA SER A 230 -6.73 -7.51 -4.40
C SER A 230 -6.82 -8.80 -5.18
N MET A 231 -8.04 -9.33 -5.37
CA MET A 231 -8.31 -10.54 -6.13
C MET A 231 -7.91 -10.40 -7.60
N GLY A 232 -8.28 -9.28 -8.24
CA GLY A 232 -7.92 -9.01 -9.63
C GLY A 232 -6.40 -8.96 -9.84
N THR A 233 -5.67 -8.36 -8.91
CA THR A 233 -4.21 -8.32 -8.95
C THR A 233 -3.59 -9.71 -8.78
N LEU A 234 -4.04 -10.51 -7.81
CA LEU A 234 -3.52 -11.87 -7.58
C LEU A 234 -3.89 -12.83 -8.72
N LEU A 235 -5.12 -12.76 -9.24
CA LEU A 235 -5.53 -13.54 -10.41
C LEU A 235 -4.70 -13.17 -11.65
N SER A 236 -4.40 -11.87 -11.82
CA SER A 236 -3.53 -11.39 -12.90
C SER A 236 -2.10 -11.88 -12.74
N ALA A 237 -1.55 -11.89 -11.52
CA ALA A 237 -0.23 -12.49 -11.26
C ALA A 237 -0.19 -13.96 -11.68
N TYR A 238 -1.23 -14.73 -11.32
CA TYR A 238 -1.32 -16.13 -11.71
C TYR A 238 -1.41 -16.32 -13.23
N GLU A 239 -2.22 -15.53 -13.95
CA GLU A 239 -2.34 -15.64 -15.42
C GLU A 239 -1.05 -15.26 -16.14
N ASP A 240 -0.32 -14.23 -15.64
CA ASP A 240 0.95 -13.79 -16.23
C ASP A 240 2.09 -14.78 -15.97
N PHE A 241 2.08 -15.47 -14.83
CA PHE A 241 3.20 -16.28 -14.33
C PHE A 241 2.78 -17.67 -13.85
N LYS A 242 1.82 -18.27 -14.54
CA LYS A 242 1.20 -19.56 -14.16
C LYS A 242 2.21 -20.64 -13.76
N PHE A 243 3.21 -20.91 -14.59
CA PHE A 243 4.19 -22.00 -14.33
C PHE A 243 5.02 -21.76 -13.07
N TYR A 244 5.31 -20.52 -12.74
CA TYR A 244 5.99 -20.14 -11.51
C TYR A 244 5.10 -20.41 -10.28
N PHE A 245 3.86 -19.91 -10.32
CA PHE A 245 2.94 -20.10 -9.20
C PHE A 245 2.46 -21.54 -9.02
N ASP A 246 2.46 -22.36 -10.07
CA ASP A 246 2.16 -23.79 -9.97
C ASP A 246 3.16 -24.52 -9.09
N THR A 247 4.37 -24.00 -8.93
CA THR A 247 5.46 -24.60 -8.15
C THR A 247 5.81 -23.80 -6.88
N LEU A 248 5.17 -22.65 -6.66
CA LEU A 248 5.42 -21.84 -5.48
C LEU A 248 4.70 -22.41 -4.25
N HIS A 249 5.46 -22.72 -3.20
CA HIS A 249 4.92 -23.17 -1.91
C HIS A 249 5.11 -22.10 -0.84
N THR A 250 4.03 -21.81 -0.12
CA THR A 250 3.99 -20.78 0.93
C THR A 250 3.73 -21.31 2.32
N ASN A 251 3.68 -22.64 2.47
CA ASN A 251 3.34 -23.31 3.73
C ASN A 251 1.99 -22.81 4.30
N ILE A 252 0.92 -23.03 3.54
CA ILE A 252 -0.49 -22.82 3.91
C ILE A 252 -1.23 -24.15 3.82
N PRO A 253 -2.48 -24.26 4.34
CA PRO A 253 -3.24 -25.52 4.25
C PRO A 253 -3.29 -26.10 2.85
N THR A 254 -2.99 -27.39 2.72
CA THR A 254 -2.69 -28.05 1.43
C THR A 254 -3.91 -28.40 0.60
N GLN A 255 -5.12 -28.28 1.13
CA GLN A 255 -6.33 -28.62 0.39
C GLN A 255 -6.89 -27.44 -0.41
N PRO A 256 -7.36 -27.65 -1.64
CA PRO A 256 -7.26 -28.88 -2.48
C PRO A 256 -5.83 -29.14 -2.95
N LYS A 257 -5.38 -30.39 -2.94
CA LYS A 257 -3.94 -30.76 -3.14
C LYS A 257 -3.32 -30.26 -4.44
N GLN A 258 -4.05 -30.31 -5.55
CA GLN A 258 -3.52 -30.01 -6.89
C GLN A 258 -3.70 -28.54 -7.29
N VAL A 259 -4.30 -27.73 -6.44
CA VAL A 259 -4.50 -26.30 -6.68
C VAL A 259 -3.26 -25.57 -6.14
N PRO A 260 -2.62 -24.68 -6.90
CA PRO A 260 -1.50 -23.85 -6.43
C PRO A 260 -1.83 -23.00 -5.23
N ASP A 261 -0.85 -22.70 -4.38
CA ASP A 261 -1.07 -21.98 -3.13
C ASP A 261 -1.70 -20.60 -3.32
N ILE A 262 -1.28 -19.84 -4.33
CA ILE A 262 -1.92 -18.57 -4.66
C ILE A 262 -3.42 -18.73 -4.97
N LEU A 263 -3.80 -19.79 -5.68
CA LEU A 263 -5.20 -20.05 -5.99
C LEU A 263 -5.99 -20.58 -4.78
N LYS A 264 -5.34 -21.22 -3.81
CA LYS A 264 -5.98 -21.59 -2.54
C LYS A 264 -6.33 -20.34 -1.71
N GLU A 265 -5.41 -19.36 -1.67
CA GLU A 265 -5.70 -18.08 -1.01
C GLU A 265 -6.82 -17.31 -1.74
N ILE A 266 -6.74 -17.21 -3.06
CA ILE A 266 -7.78 -16.62 -3.88
C ILE A 266 -9.12 -17.31 -3.66
N LEU A 267 -9.16 -18.65 -3.64
CA LEU A 267 -10.37 -19.44 -3.41
C LEU A 267 -11.01 -19.13 -2.06
N TYR A 268 -10.18 -18.92 -1.01
CA TYR A 268 -10.68 -18.61 0.32
C TYR A 268 -11.50 -17.32 0.34
N ASN A 269 -10.99 -16.27 -0.29
CA ASN A 269 -11.70 -14.99 -0.37
C ASN A 269 -12.81 -14.97 -1.44
N LEU A 270 -12.63 -15.68 -2.55
CA LEU A 270 -13.64 -15.80 -3.61
C LEU A 270 -14.97 -16.36 -3.08
N ARG A 271 -14.92 -17.38 -2.23
CA ARG A 271 -16.11 -17.97 -1.61
C ARG A 271 -16.87 -16.95 -0.77
N TRP A 272 -16.16 -16.10 -0.04
CA TRP A 272 -16.77 -15.00 0.69
C TRP A 272 -17.37 -13.96 -0.25
N MET A 273 -16.65 -13.52 -1.27
CA MET A 273 -17.18 -12.55 -2.24
C MET A 273 -18.45 -13.05 -2.93
N LEU A 274 -18.50 -14.33 -3.31
CA LEU A 274 -19.70 -14.94 -3.87
C LEU A 274 -20.88 -14.95 -2.89
N SER A 275 -20.63 -15.12 -1.59
CA SER A 275 -21.69 -15.08 -0.55
C SER A 275 -22.23 -13.66 -0.29
N MET A 276 -21.48 -12.62 -0.70
CA MET A 276 -21.89 -11.22 -0.62
C MET A 276 -22.85 -10.81 -1.76
N GLN A 277 -23.04 -11.67 -2.76
CA GLN A 277 -24.02 -11.45 -3.81
C GLN A 277 -25.42 -11.85 -3.32
N ASP A 278 -26.39 -10.99 -3.55
CA ASP A 278 -27.79 -11.35 -3.33
C ASP A 278 -28.24 -12.31 -4.45
N PRO A 279 -28.64 -13.55 -4.12
CA PRO A 279 -29.03 -14.53 -5.13
C PRO A 279 -30.34 -14.16 -5.84
N GLU A 280 -31.15 -13.28 -5.31
CA GLU A 280 -32.43 -12.88 -5.90
C GLU A 280 -32.21 -11.93 -7.09
N ASP A 281 -31.48 -10.85 -6.89
CA ASP A 281 -31.29 -9.81 -7.92
C ASP A 281 -29.88 -9.76 -8.53
N GLY A 282 -28.86 -10.33 -7.88
CA GLY A 282 -27.50 -10.36 -8.36
C GLY A 282 -26.62 -9.19 -7.92
N GLY A 283 -27.16 -8.20 -7.21
CA GLY A 283 -26.41 -7.09 -6.62
C GLY A 283 -25.55 -7.52 -5.43
N VAL A 284 -24.48 -6.79 -5.16
CA VAL A 284 -23.47 -7.15 -4.15
C VAL A 284 -23.49 -6.15 -3.00
N TYR A 285 -23.57 -6.67 -1.78
CA TYR A 285 -23.44 -5.87 -0.57
C TYR A 285 -22.01 -5.30 -0.47
N ASN A 286 -21.92 -4.02 -0.08
CA ASN A 286 -20.64 -3.31 -0.14
C ASN A 286 -19.60 -3.87 0.85
N LYS A 287 -20.04 -4.30 2.04
CA LYS A 287 -19.18 -4.87 3.08
C LYS A 287 -19.93 -5.73 4.09
N CYS A 288 -19.16 -6.58 4.80
CA CYS A 288 -19.54 -7.24 6.04
C CYS A 288 -18.76 -6.58 7.19
N THR A 289 -19.47 -5.99 8.16
CA THR A 289 -18.85 -5.03 9.09
C THR A 289 -19.52 -5.01 10.46
N ASN A 290 -18.75 -4.63 11.49
CA ASN A 290 -19.29 -4.14 12.75
C ASN A 290 -19.86 -2.73 12.58
N ALA A 291 -20.62 -2.24 13.56
CA ALA A 291 -21.05 -0.83 13.58
C ALA A 291 -19.89 0.13 13.82
N ALA A 292 -18.94 -0.25 14.67
CA ALA A 292 -17.70 0.49 14.95
C ALA A 292 -16.51 -0.46 14.88
N PHE A 293 -15.30 0.11 14.79
CA PHE A 293 -14.08 -0.70 14.83
C PHE A 293 -13.92 -1.39 16.19
N ASP A 294 -13.49 -2.65 16.16
CA ASP A 294 -13.08 -3.36 17.37
C ASP A 294 -11.84 -2.71 18.00
N PRO A 295 -11.64 -2.82 19.32
CA PRO A 295 -10.40 -2.40 19.96
C PRO A 295 -9.19 -3.24 19.49
N MET A 296 -7.99 -2.91 19.98
CA MET A 296 -6.77 -3.70 19.71
C MET A 296 -6.77 -4.98 20.54
N VAL A 297 -7.52 -5.97 20.10
CA VAL A 297 -7.69 -7.30 20.72
C VAL A 297 -7.60 -8.39 19.67
N MET A 298 -7.39 -9.64 20.06
CA MET A 298 -7.42 -10.78 19.14
C MET A 298 -8.83 -11.02 18.59
N PRO A 299 -8.97 -11.55 17.35
CA PRO A 299 -10.27 -11.64 16.69
C PRO A 299 -11.27 -12.57 17.40
N ASP A 300 -10.82 -13.55 18.18
CA ASP A 300 -11.66 -14.44 18.99
C ASP A 300 -12.26 -13.75 20.22
N ALA A 301 -11.78 -12.57 20.60
CA ALA A 301 -12.37 -11.73 21.65
C ALA A 301 -13.44 -10.76 21.14
N CYS A 302 -13.68 -10.71 19.82
CA CYS A 302 -14.66 -9.81 19.22
C CYS A 302 -16.02 -10.52 19.09
N HIS A 303 -17.06 -9.97 19.73
CA HIS A 303 -18.40 -10.57 19.76
C HIS A 303 -19.52 -9.58 19.38
N GLN A 304 -19.14 -8.43 18.81
CA GLN A 304 -20.12 -7.43 18.39
C GLN A 304 -20.94 -7.94 17.20
N PRO A 305 -22.23 -7.57 17.11
CA PRO A 305 -23.05 -7.88 15.94
C PRO A 305 -22.43 -7.34 14.66
N ARG A 306 -22.56 -8.09 13.57
CA ARG A 306 -22.07 -7.71 12.26
C ARG A 306 -23.20 -7.62 11.24
N TRP A 307 -23.02 -6.77 10.25
CA TRP A 307 -24.02 -6.47 9.23
C TRP A 307 -23.44 -6.54 7.83
N VAL A 308 -24.27 -6.92 6.86
CA VAL A 308 -24.10 -6.48 5.48
C VAL A 308 -24.88 -5.19 5.27
N VAL A 309 -24.29 -4.26 4.52
CA VAL A 309 -24.86 -2.93 4.27
C VAL A 309 -25.28 -2.79 2.80
N GLN A 310 -25.82 -1.64 2.44
CA GLN A 310 -26.30 -1.29 1.11
C GLN A 310 -25.45 -1.93 -0.01
N LYS A 311 -26.10 -2.39 -1.08
CA LYS A 311 -25.46 -2.78 -2.33
C LYS A 311 -24.91 -1.55 -3.06
N GLY A 312 -23.82 -1.73 -3.83
CA GLY A 312 -23.19 -0.67 -4.62
C GLY A 312 -22.79 -1.12 -6.00
N THR A 313 -22.77 -0.18 -6.95
CA THR A 313 -22.38 -0.47 -8.35
C THR A 313 -20.92 -0.88 -8.45
N ALA A 314 -19.99 -0.20 -7.75
CA ALA A 314 -18.58 -0.58 -7.71
C ALA A 314 -18.39 -2.01 -7.19
N ALA A 315 -18.87 -2.32 -6.00
CA ALA A 315 -18.76 -3.67 -5.41
C ALA A 315 -19.36 -4.76 -6.32
N THR A 316 -20.44 -4.44 -7.01
CA THR A 316 -21.11 -5.38 -7.94
C THR A 316 -20.29 -5.61 -9.21
N LEU A 317 -19.70 -4.56 -9.78
CA LEU A 317 -18.83 -4.67 -10.96
C LEU A 317 -17.50 -5.35 -10.62
N ASP A 318 -16.94 -5.09 -9.43
CA ASP A 318 -15.75 -5.79 -8.93
C ASP A 318 -15.98 -7.30 -8.83
N LEU A 319 -17.13 -7.70 -8.25
CA LEU A 319 -17.48 -9.13 -8.26
C LEU A 319 -17.65 -9.65 -9.68
N ALA A 320 -18.26 -8.89 -10.59
CA ALA A 320 -18.42 -9.31 -11.98
C ALA A 320 -17.07 -9.58 -12.64
N ALA A 321 -16.10 -8.69 -12.46
CA ALA A 321 -14.75 -8.84 -13.01
C ALA A 321 -14.01 -10.04 -12.38
N VAL A 322 -13.90 -10.06 -11.05
CA VAL A 322 -13.21 -11.13 -10.30
C VAL A 322 -13.80 -12.49 -10.61
N ALA A 323 -15.14 -12.63 -10.62
CA ALA A 323 -15.80 -13.91 -10.87
C ALA A 323 -15.65 -14.36 -12.33
N ALA A 324 -15.61 -13.45 -13.31
CA ALA A 324 -15.33 -13.81 -14.71
C ALA A 324 -13.88 -14.31 -14.88
N GLN A 325 -12.91 -13.64 -14.26
CA GLN A 325 -11.51 -14.07 -14.29
C GLN A 325 -11.33 -15.40 -13.56
N ALA A 326 -11.91 -15.54 -12.37
CA ALA A 326 -11.90 -16.78 -11.59
C ALA A 326 -12.56 -17.94 -12.35
N ALA A 327 -13.65 -17.70 -13.09
CA ALA A 327 -14.33 -18.74 -13.85
C ALA A 327 -13.41 -19.44 -14.85
N ARG A 328 -12.64 -18.69 -15.66
CA ARG A 328 -11.73 -19.29 -16.63
C ARG A 328 -10.53 -19.96 -15.99
N ILE A 329 -10.03 -19.43 -14.88
CA ILE A 329 -8.88 -20.01 -14.15
C ILE A 329 -9.31 -21.30 -13.45
N PHE A 330 -10.39 -21.30 -12.67
CA PHE A 330 -10.84 -22.48 -11.93
C PHE A 330 -11.44 -23.57 -12.82
N ASN A 331 -11.83 -23.27 -14.04
CA ASN A 331 -12.17 -24.29 -15.05
C ASN A 331 -10.96 -25.18 -15.42
N LEU A 332 -9.71 -24.73 -15.18
CA LEU A 332 -8.53 -25.58 -15.30
C LEU A 332 -8.46 -26.64 -14.19
N TYR A 333 -9.17 -26.43 -13.09
CA TYR A 333 -9.19 -27.27 -11.87
C TYR A 333 -10.58 -27.88 -11.62
N LYS A 334 -11.34 -28.16 -12.69
CA LYS A 334 -12.72 -28.68 -12.58
C LYS A 334 -12.82 -30.04 -11.90
N THR A 335 -11.74 -30.83 -11.87
CA THR A 335 -11.67 -32.11 -11.18
C THR A 335 -11.62 -31.91 -9.67
N GLU A 336 -10.81 -30.98 -9.18
CA GLU A 336 -10.61 -30.65 -7.78
C GLU A 336 -11.73 -29.77 -7.22
N LEU A 337 -12.31 -28.94 -8.09
CA LEU A 337 -13.30 -27.91 -7.76
C LEU A 337 -14.50 -27.98 -8.75
N PRO A 338 -15.25 -29.09 -8.76
CA PRO A 338 -16.32 -29.30 -9.75
C PRO A 338 -17.41 -28.23 -9.66
N GLY A 339 -17.75 -27.63 -10.80
CA GLY A 339 -18.81 -26.63 -10.93
C GLY A 339 -18.47 -25.22 -10.41
N LEU A 340 -17.27 -25.01 -9.84
CA LEU A 340 -16.88 -23.69 -9.31
C LEU A 340 -16.78 -22.65 -10.44
N GLY A 341 -16.09 -22.97 -11.54
CA GLY A 341 -15.96 -22.06 -12.68
C GLY A 341 -17.31 -21.64 -13.26
N ASP A 342 -18.24 -22.59 -13.42
CA ASP A 342 -19.60 -22.29 -13.89
C ASP A 342 -20.39 -21.43 -12.90
N SER A 343 -20.20 -21.64 -11.60
CA SER A 343 -20.84 -20.82 -10.55
C SER A 343 -20.31 -19.40 -10.56
N CYS A 344 -19.00 -19.22 -10.72
CA CYS A 344 -18.37 -17.93 -10.87
C CYS A 344 -18.88 -17.18 -12.11
N LEU A 345 -18.98 -17.86 -13.27
CA LEU A 345 -19.48 -17.22 -14.47
C LEU A 345 -20.93 -16.77 -14.33
N ARG A 346 -21.80 -17.61 -13.75
CA ARG A 346 -23.20 -17.22 -13.48
C ARG A 346 -23.28 -16.03 -12.51
N ALA A 347 -22.47 -16.01 -11.47
CA ALA A 347 -22.42 -14.88 -10.52
C ALA A 347 -21.96 -13.59 -11.21
N SER A 348 -20.92 -13.67 -12.04
CA SER A 348 -20.40 -12.55 -12.82
C SER A 348 -21.45 -11.97 -13.77
N GLU A 349 -22.15 -12.81 -14.54
CA GLU A 349 -23.17 -12.35 -15.47
C GLU A 349 -24.38 -11.74 -14.76
N LYS A 350 -24.81 -12.29 -13.61
CA LYS A 350 -25.86 -11.70 -12.78
C LYS A 350 -25.45 -10.34 -12.23
N ALA A 351 -24.22 -10.21 -11.73
CA ALA A 351 -23.69 -8.95 -11.21
C ALA A 351 -23.62 -7.88 -12.33
N TRP A 352 -23.15 -8.25 -13.51
CA TRP A 352 -23.16 -7.36 -14.67
C TRP A 352 -24.57 -6.86 -15.03
N LEU A 353 -25.57 -7.75 -15.08
CA LEU A 353 -26.95 -7.38 -15.38
C LEU A 353 -27.53 -6.44 -14.31
N TRP A 354 -27.26 -6.70 -13.04
CA TRP A 354 -27.67 -5.81 -11.96
C TRP A 354 -27.04 -4.42 -12.10
N ALA A 355 -25.73 -4.35 -12.39
CA ALA A 355 -25.03 -3.07 -12.59
C ALA A 355 -25.50 -2.29 -13.84
N GLN A 356 -26.10 -2.98 -14.84
CA GLN A 356 -26.78 -2.30 -15.95
C GLN A 356 -28.12 -1.70 -15.52
N GLN A 357 -28.85 -2.39 -14.64
CA GLN A 357 -30.13 -1.88 -14.11
C GLN A 357 -29.90 -0.75 -13.09
N TYR A 358 -28.82 -0.80 -12.33
CA TYR A 358 -28.44 0.19 -11.32
C TYR A 358 -27.04 0.76 -11.63
N PRO A 359 -26.92 1.59 -12.69
CA PRO A 359 -25.60 1.99 -13.21
C PRO A 359 -24.84 2.98 -12.30
N GLU A 360 -25.53 3.65 -11.38
CA GLU A 360 -24.98 4.74 -10.55
C GLU A 360 -25.39 4.60 -9.08
N MET A 361 -25.52 3.39 -8.56
CA MET A 361 -25.82 3.18 -7.14
C MET A 361 -24.54 3.33 -6.32
N VAL A 362 -24.30 4.56 -5.85
CA VAL A 362 -23.18 4.89 -4.96
C VAL A 362 -23.44 4.34 -3.56
N TYR A 363 -22.44 3.68 -2.97
CA TYR A 363 -22.41 3.46 -1.53
C TYR A 363 -21.87 4.73 -0.84
N ASP A 364 -22.75 5.57 -0.30
CA ASP A 364 -22.39 6.73 0.50
C ASP A 364 -22.72 6.48 1.97
N GLN A 365 -21.70 6.14 2.75
CA GLN A 365 -21.85 5.79 4.16
C GLN A 365 -22.43 6.96 5.00
N ASN A 366 -22.08 8.20 4.70
CA ASN A 366 -22.57 9.35 5.45
C ASN A 366 -24.05 9.55 5.23
N SER A 367 -24.53 9.47 3.98
CA SER A 367 -25.94 9.56 3.64
C SER A 367 -26.73 8.36 4.21
N MET A 368 -26.15 7.15 4.16
CA MET A 368 -26.73 5.96 4.77
C MET A 368 -26.92 6.14 6.27
N ASN A 369 -25.91 6.65 6.98
CA ASN A 369 -25.96 6.88 8.43
C ASN A 369 -26.92 8.01 8.87
N GLN A 370 -27.36 8.87 7.96
CA GLN A 370 -28.41 9.85 8.23
C GLN A 370 -29.80 9.22 8.22
N SER A 371 -29.98 8.11 7.51
CA SER A 371 -31.27 7.50 7.22
C SER A 371 -31.54 6.20 7.99
N TYR A 372 -30.48 5.53 8.47
CA TYR A 372 -30.58 4.18 9.03
C TYR A 372 -29.76 4.00 10.32
N GLU A 373 -30.25 3.14 11.19
CA GLU A 373 -29.56 2.67 12.41
C GLU A 373 -29.38 1.13 12.36
N PRO A 374 -28.30 0.59 12.96
CA PRO A 374 -27.22 1.31 13.65
C PRO A 374 -26.32 2.07 12.66
N ARG A 375 -25.78 3.22 13.06
CA ARG A 375 -24.76 3.91 12.25
C ARG A 375 -23.53 3.04 12.10
N ILE A 376 -22.95 3.04 10.90
CA ILE A 376 -21.74 2.28 10.57
C ILE A 376 -20.57 3.26 10.49
N LEU A 377 -19.59 3.10 11.38
CA LEU A 377 -18.45 4.02 11.54
C LEU A 377 -17.12 3.46 11.02
N THR A 378 -17.15 2.23 10.48
CA THR A 378 -15.98 1.57 9.87
C THR A 378 -15.69 2.14 8.48
N GLY A 379 -14.62 1.71 7.80
CA GLY A 379 -14.21 2.25 6.50
C GLY A 379 -15.36 2.40 5.49
N GLY A 380 -15.44 3.52 4.81
CA GLY A 380 -16.52 3.82 3.86
C GLY A 380 -16.31 3.16 2.51
N TYR A 381 -15.17 3.40 1.89
CA TYR A 381 -14.81 2.93 0.54
C TYR A 381 -15.92 3.18 -0.50
N GLY A 382 -16.44 4.43 -0.49
CA GLY A 382 -17.51 4.85 -1.40
C GLY A 382 -16.95 5.38 -2.70
N ASP A 383 -17.04 4.62 -3.77
CA ASP A 383 -16.72 5.08 -5.10
C ASP A 383 -17.91 5.75 -5.79
N LYS A 384 -17.62 6.76 -6.61
CA LYS A 384 -18.61 7.56 -7.35
C LYS A 384 -18.41 7.55 -8.86
N LYS A 385 -17.32 6.91 -9.33
CA LYS A 385 -16.99 6.73 -10.74
C LYS A 385 -16.93 5.24 -11.03
N PHE A 386 -17.73 4.76 -11.96
CA PHE A 386 -17.88 3.33 -12.22
C PHE A 386 -17.44 2.93 -13.64
N SER A 387 -16.84 3.86 -14.39
CA SER A 387 -16.42 3.57 -15.78
C SER A 387 -15.25 2.61 -15.83
N ASP A 388 -14.38 2.64 -14.85
CA ASP A 388 -13.19 1.81 -14.75
C ASP A 388 -13.52 0.38 -14.26
N GLU A 389 -14.39 0.18 -13.26
CA GLU A 389 -14.90 -1.14 -12.88
C GLU A 389 -15.74 -1.74 -14.02
N ARG A 390 -16.53 -0.92 -14.70
CA ARG A 390 -17.32 -1.38 -15.85
C ARG A 390 -16.42 -1.83 -17.00
N PHE A 391 -15.35 -1.09 -17.27
CA PHE A 391 -14.37 -1.48 -18.29
C PHE A 391 -13.65 -2.77 -17.90
N TRP A 392 -13.22 -2.91 -16.64
CA TRP A 392 -12.57 -4.12 -16.15
C TRP A 392 -13.52 -5.32 -16.21
N ALA A 393 -14.74 -5.20 -15.67
CA ALA A 393 -15.74 -6.27 -15.72
C ALA A 393 -16.08 -6.69 -17.16
N ALA A 394 -16.29 -5.73 -18.06
CA ALA A 394 -16.52 -6.01 -19.47
C ALA A 394 -15.34 -6.75 -20.11
N SER A 395 -14.12 -6.35 -19.79
CA SER A 395 -12.90 -6.98 -20.30
C SER A 395 -12.80 -8.44 -19.86
N GLU A 396 -13.00 -8.72 -18.57
CA GLU A 396 -12.93 -10.07 -18.01
C GLU A 396 -14.06 -10.97 -18.53
N LEU A 397 -15.28 -10.44 -18.61
CA LEU A 397 -16.43 -11.16 -19.19
C LEU A 397 -16.23 -11.44 -20.69
N PHE A 398 -15.70 -10.49 -21.46
CA PHE A 398 -15.41 -10.70 -22.86
C PHE A 398 -14.34 -11.78 -23.07
N ILE A 399 -13.23 -11.72 -22.33
CA ILE A 399 -12.16 -12.72 -22.39
C ILE A 399 -12.70 -14.12 -22.07
N THR A 400 -13.58 -14.22 -21.06
CA THR A 400 -14.09 -15.50 -20.58
C THR A 400 -15.19 -16.08 -21.48
N THR A 401 -16.04 -15.24 -22.09
CA THR A 401 -17.23 -15.70 -22.81
C THR A 401 -17.19 -15.48 -24.33
N GLY A 402 -16.40 -14.54 -24.82
CA GLY A 402 -16.40 -14.09 -26.21
C GLY A 402 -17.67 -13.33 -26.66
N LYS A 403 -18.59 -13.01 -25.72
CA LYS A 403 -19.89 -12.40 -26.09
C LYS A 403 -19.72 -10.96 -26.57
N GLN A 404 -20.38 -10.62 -27.68
CA GLN A 404 -20.27 -9.31 -28.33
C GLN A 404 -20.79 -8.16 -27.45
N THR A 405 -21.75 -8.41 -26.56
CA THR A 405 -22.29 -7.41 -25.62
C THR A 405 -21.19 -6.78 -24.75
N TYR A 406 -20.27 -7.59 -24.23
CA TYR A 406 -19.16 -7.09 -23.41
C TYR A 406 -18.13 -6.35 -24.26
N ARG A 407 -17.90 -6.79 -25.51
CA ARG A 407 -17.02 -6.09 -26.43
C ARG A 407 -17.51 -4.69 -26.78
N GLU A 408 -18.80 -4.51 -26.95
CA GLU A 408 -19.37 -3.17 -27.20
C GLU A 408 -19.14 -2.24 -25.99
N ALA A 409 -19.29 -2.74 -24.75
CA ALA A 409 -18.96 -1.97 -23.56
C ALA A 409 -17.46 -1.59 -23.50
N ILE A 410 -16.56 -2.51 -23.88
CA ILE A 410 -15.12 -2.19 -23.97
C ILE A 410 -14.88 -1.04 -24.96
N LYS A 411 -15.46 -1.10 -26.15
CA LYS A 411 -15.28 -0.06 -27.19
C LYS A 411 -15.70 1.33 -26.72
N THR A 412 -16.74 1.45 -25.91
CA THR A 412 -17.22 2.74 -25.42
C THR A 412 -16.30 3.35 -24.35
N LEU A 413 -15.52 2.52 -23.64
CA LEU A 413 -14.73 2.90 -22.49
C LEU A 413 -13.21 2.83 -22.70
N ILE A 414 -12.77 2.18 -23.80
CA ILE A 414 -11.33 1.94 -24.05
C ILE A 414 -10.52 3.25 -24.17
N ASP A 415 -11.17 4.36 -24.47
CA ASP A 415 -10.54 5.67 -24.60
C ASP A 415 -10.53 6.49 -23.31
N GLU A 416 -11.17 6.01 -22.24
CA GLU A 416 -11.12 6.66 -20.92
C GLU A 416 -9.68 6.66 -20.36
N PRO A 417 -9.28 7.76 -19.69
CA PRO A 417 -8.01 7.81 -18.99
C PRO A 417 -8.12 7.08 -17.64
N PHE A 418 -7.50 5.91 -17.53
CA PHE A 418 -7.43 5.18 -16.26
C PHE A 418 -6.16 5.52 -15.49
N GLY A 419 -6.30 5.70 -14.18
CA GLY A 419 -5.21 5.92 -13.24
C GLY A 419 -4.49 4.65 -12.81
N LEU A 420 -3.52 4.81 -11.91
CA LEU A 420 -2.82 3.68 -11.31
C LEU A 420 -3.80 2.86 -10.44
N PRO A 421 -3.75 1.52 -10.47
CA PRO A 421 -4.73 0.69 -9.77
C PRO A 421 -4.82 0.98 -8.28
N SER A 422 -6.04 1.13 -7.79
CA SER A 422 -6.43 1.28 -6.38
C SER A 422 -7.84 0.71 -6.18
N TRP A 423 -8.36 0.76 -4.96
CA TRP A 423 -9.74 0.33 -4.68
C TRP A 423 -10.81 1.15 -5.42
N SER A 424 -10.48 2.35 -5.86
CA SER A 424 -11.37 3.26 -6.61
C SER A 424 -10.89 3.54 -8.04
N GLU A 425 -9.95 2.78 -8.55
CA GLU A 425 -9.42 2.92 -9.91
C GLU A 425 -8.94 1.55 -10.41
N THR A 426 -9.78 0.82 -11.11
CA THR A 426 -9.53 -0.57 -11.51
C THR A 426 -9.27 -0.75 -13.01
N GLY A 427 -9.44 0.30 -13.81
CA GLY A 427 -9.46 0.21 -15.28
C GLY A 427 -8.18 -0.37 -15.92
N LEU A 428 -7.00 -0.13 -15.34
CA LEU A 428 -5.75 -0.70 -15.85
C LEU A 428 -5.72 -2.23 -15.74
N LEU A 429 -6.45 -2.87 -14.81
CA LEU A 429 -6.56 -4.32 -14.76
C LEU A 429 -7.19 -4.87 -16.06
N GLY A 430 -8.21 -4.17 -16.57
CA GLY A 430 -8.80 -4.49 -17.88
C GLY A 430 -7.78 -4.37 -19.04
N TYR A 431 -6.95 -3.32 -19.04
CA TYR A 431 -5.88 -3.17 -20.03
C TYR A 431 -4.86 -4.30 -19.96
N TYR A 432 -4.41 -4.68 -18.75
CA TYR A 432 -3.47 -5.78 -18.56
C TYR A 432 -4.05 -7.08 -19.09
N SER A 433 -5.30 -7.41 -18.76
CA SER A 433 -5.98 -8.62 -19.22
C SER A 433 -6.15 -8.65 -20.73
N LEU A 434 -6.61 -7.56 -21.37
CA LEU A 434 -6.78 -7.48 -22.84
C LEU A 434 -5.43 -7.52 -23.60
N SER A 435 -4.33 -7.18 -22.93
CA SER A 435 -2.98 -7.20 -23.52
C SER A 435 -2.36 -8.60 -23.56
N ARG A 436 -2.88 -9.56 -22.79
CA ARG A 436 -2.35 -10.92 -22.73
C ARG A 436 -2.53 -11.66 -24.04
N LYS A 437 -1.56 -12.51 -24.39
CA LYS A 437 -1.63 -13.36 -25.58
C LYS A 437 -2.59 -14.54 -25.36
N GLY A 438 -3.25 -14.98 -26.44
CA GLY A 438 -4.05 -16.21 -26.42
C GLY A 438 -5.53 -16.04 -26.08
N TRP A 439 -5.98 -14.84 -25.75
CA TRP A 439 -7.37 -14.52 -25.46
C TRP A 439 -8.18 -14.15 -26.72
N PRO A 440 -9.53 -14.23 -26.70
CA PRO A 440 -10.39 -13.66 -27.74
C PRO A 440 -9.93 -12.23 -28.02
N SER A 441 -9.63 -11.93 -29.27
CA SER A 441 -8.93 -10.71 -29.58
C SER A 441 -9.87 -9.54 -29.83
N ILE A 442 -9.66 -8.45 -29.11
CA ILE A 442 -10.00 -7.10 -29.57
C ILE A 442 -9.25 -6.80 -30.88
N SER A 443 -9.68 -5.81 -31.64
CA SER A 443 -9.04 -5.43 -32.92
C SER A 443 -7.58 -5.03 -32.75
N GLY A 444 -6.80 -5.06 -33.84
CA GLY A 444 -5.40 -4.60 -33.82
C GLY A 444 -5.28 -3.15 -33.37
N SER A 445 -6.17 -2.26 -33.82
CA SER A 445 -6.18 -0.85 -33.42
C SER A 445 -6.47 -0.64 -31.92
N GLU A 446 -7.36 -1.44 -31.33
CA GLU A 446 -7.64 -1.40 -29.89
C GLU A 446 -6.42 -1.86 -29.07
N LYS A 447 -5.74 -2.94 -29.52
CA LYS A 447 -4.47 -3.40 -28.91
C LYS A 447 -3.38 -2.33 -28.98
N ASP A 448 -3.24 -1.67 -30.13
CA ASP A 448 -2.27 -0.59 -30.33
C ASP A 448 -2.58 0.62 -29.45
N THR A 449 -3.86 0.94 -29.24
CA THR A 449 -4.28 1.99 -28.31
C THR A 449 -3.84 1.66 -26.87
N ILE A 450 -4.18 0.48 -26.36
CA ILE A 450 -3.79 0.03 -25.01
C ILE A 450 -2.25 0.06 -24.86
N LYS A 451 -1.54 -0.58 -25.81
CA LYS A 451 -0.08 -0.64 -25.79
C LYS A 451 0.56 0.76 -25.77
N THR A 452 0.09 1.66 -26.62
CA THR A 452 0.61 3.02 -26.72
C THR A 452 0.40 3.80 -25.43
N ARG A 453 -0.76 3.65 -24.79
CA ARG A 453 -1.07 4.30 -23.50
C ARG A 453 -0.17 3.80 -22.37
N LEU A 454 -0.05 2.48 -22.23
CA LEU A 454 0.80 1.88 -21.19
C LEU A 454 2.26 2.27 -21.37
N ILE A 455 2.79 2.23 -22.61
CA ILE A 455 4.17 2.66 -22.93
C ILE A 455 4.36 4.15 -22.58
N ARG A 456 3.41 5.02 -22.91
CA ARG A 456 3.51 6.45 -22.61
C ARG A 456 3.64 6.71 -21.11
N VAL A 457 2.86 6.03 -20.28
CA VAL A 457 2.94 6.15 -18.82
C VAL A 457 4.28 5.60 -18.32
N ALA A 458 4.69 4.42 -18.78
CA ALA A 458 5.95 3.79 -18.40
C ALA A 458 7.17 4.66 -18.78
N ASP A 459 7.18 5.24 -19.99
CA ASP A 459 8.24 6.14 -20.44
C ASP A 459 8.36 7.38 -19.56
N LYS A 460 7.20 7.94 -19.14
CA LYS A 460 7.18 9.06 -18.21
C LYS A 460 7.79 8.67 -16.86
N TYR A 461 7.42 7.50 -16.32
CA TYR A 461 7.98 6.99 -15.06
C TYR A 461 9.51 6.80 -15.15
N ILE A 462 10.01 6.19 -16.22
CA ILE A 462 11.45 6.00 -16.42
C ILE A 462 12.19 7.35 -16.59
N LEU A 463 11.58 8.33 -17.25
CA LEU A 463 12.18 9.66 -17.38
C LEU A 463 12.24 10.39 -16.03
N GLU A 464 11.18 10.29 -15.21
CA GLU A 464 11.10 10.91 -13.90
C GLU A 464 12.06 10.24 -12.91
N SER A 465 12.20 8.91 -12.93
CA SER A 465 13.11 8.16 -12.03
C SER A 465 14.58 8.58 -12.17
N ARG A 466 15.02 8.92 -13.38
CA ARG A 466 16.40 9.39 -13.62
C ARG A 466 16.71 10.72 -12.90
N LYS A 467 15.69 11.52 -12.62
CA LYS A 467 15.82 12.80 -11.90
C LYS A 467 15.58 12.65 -10.40
N ASN A 468 14.93 11.57 -9.98
CA ASN A 468 14.64 11.28 -8.58
C ASN A 468 15.93 11.15 -7.77
N ALA A 469 15.92 11.69 -6.54
CA ALA A 469 17.09 11.68 -5.65
C ALA A 469 17.50 10.27 -5.23
N PHE A 470 16.57 9.32 -5.17
CA PHE A 470 16.78 7.92 -4.83
C PHE A 470 16.85 6.99 -6.04
N LEU A 471 16.75 7.53 -7.28
CA LEU A 471 16.74 6.76 -8.54
C LEU A 471 15.64 5.69 -8.57
N THR A 472 14.48 5.99 -8.02
CA THR A 472 13.27 5.14 -8.02
C THR A 472 12.17 5.80 -8.84
N VAL A 473 11.24 5.01 -9.36
CA VAL A 473 10.03 5.56 -10.01
C VAL A 473 9.13 6.18 -8.96
N MET A 474 8.96 5.49 -7.83
CA MET A 474 8.27 6.03 -6.67
C MET A 474 8.96 7.30 -6.16
N GLY A 475 8.19 8.31 -5.81
CA GLY A 475 8.68 9.61 -5.34
C GLY A 475 9.05 10.59 -6.46
N GLY A 476 8.72 10.27 -7.69
CA GLY A 476 8.85 11.20 -8.83
C GLY A 476 7.94 12.43 -8.71
N ARG A 477 6.88 12.32 -7.92
CA ARG A 477 5.88 13.38 -7.69
C ARG A 477 5.48 13.43 -6.23
N LYS A 478 5.09 14.62 -5.75
CA LYS A 478 4.50 14.78 -4.42
C LYS A 478 3.23 13.95 -4.23
N SER A 479 2.41 13.81 -5.28
CA SER A 479 1.17 13.02 -5.26
C SER A 479 1.37 11.50 -5.14
N ASP A 480 2.58 11.00 -5.28
CA ASP A 480 2.89 9.58 -5.04
C ASP A 480 2.75 9.24 -3.55
N PHE A 481 2.90 10.24 -2.66
CA PHE A 481 2.84 10.10 -1.21
C PHE A 481 1.43 10.45 -0.70
N ASN A 482 0.69 9.44 -0.36
CA ASN A 482 -0.67 9.51 0.17
C ASN A 482 -0.94 8.27 1.04
N TRP A 483 -2.14 8.14 1.56
CA TRP A 483 -2.54 6.95 2.30
C TRP A 483 -2.41 5.69 1.42
N GLY A 484 -1.51 4.76 1.81
CA GLY A 484 -1.17 3.59 1.01
C GLY A 484 -0.10 3.84 -0.07
N SER A 485 0.79 4.81 0.12
CA SER A 485 1.81 5.22 -0.86
C SER A 485 2.72 4.06 -1.32
N ASN A 486 2.99 3.07 -0.48
CA ASN A 486 3.78 1.90 -0.88
C ASN A 486 3.05 1.00 -1.89
N ALA A 487 1.70 0.99 -1.88
CA ALA A 487 0.93 0.33 -2.93
C ALA A 487 1.10 1.05 -4.29
N ASN A 488 1.26 2.38 -4.30
CA ASN A 488 1.59 3.11 -5.52
C ASN A 488 2.94 2.66 -6.09
N ALA A 489 3.97 2.49 -5.23
CA ALA A 489 5.27 1.97 -5.65
C ALA A 489 5.14 0.58 -6.31
N ALA A 490 4.40 -0.33 -5.67
CA ALA A 490 4.18 -1.67 -6.20
C ALA A 490 3.38 -1.67 -7.51
N ASN A 491 2.30 -0.88 -7.61
CA ASN A 491 1.49 -0.79 -8.83
C ASN A 491 2.21 -0.09 -10.00
N GLN A 492 3.06 0.91 -9.73
CA GLN A 492 3.98 1.46 -10.74
C GLN A 492 4.93 0.38 -11.26
N GLY A 493 5.44 -0.47 -10.36
CA GLY A 493 6.26 -1.64 -10.71
C GLY A 493 5.50 -2.64 -11.60
N ILE A 494 4.26 -2.96 -11.28
CA ILE A 494 3.40 -3.84 -12.10
C ILE A 494 3.22 -3.26 -13.52
N LEU A 495 2.88 -1.97 -13.64
CA LEU A 495 2.73 -1.33 -14.94
C LEU A 495 4.02 -1.46 -15.78
N LEU A 496 5.19 -1.25 -15.16
CA LEU A 496 6.48 -1.40 -15.83
C LEU A 496 6.75 -2.84 -16.25
N ILE A 497 6.40 -3.84 -15.43
CA ILE A 497 6.48 -5.27 -15.79
C ILE A 497 5.55 -5.58 -16.96
N GLN A 498 4.32 -5.10 -16.95
CA GLN A 498 3.38 -5.30 -18.07
C GLN A 498 3.96 -4.74 -19.38
N VAL A 499 4.55 -3.54 -19.34
CA VAL A 499 5.21 -2.95 -20.52
C VAL A 499 6.46 -3.71 -20.90
N TYR A 500 7.26 -4.21 -19.94
CA TYR A 500 8.40 -5.10 -20.22
C TYR A 500 7.95 -6.39 -20.92
N LEU A 501 6.89 -7.04 -20.46
CA LEU A 501 6.36 -8.27 -21.07
C LEU A 501 5.97 -8.06 -22.53
N MET A 502 5.42 -6.87 -22.88
CA MET A 502 5.04 -6.49 -24.23
C MET A 502 6.21 -6.09 -25.14
N THR A 503 7.25 -5.44 -24.57
CA THR A 503 8.29 -4.79 -25.36
C THR A 503 9.67 -5.44 -25.26
N LYS A 504 9.91 -6.19 -24.18
CA LYS A 504 11.22 -6.75 -23.79
C LYS A 504 12.32 -5.69 -23.62
N ASN A 505 11.95 -4.44 -23.40
CA ASN A 505 12.91 -3.37 -23.17
C ASN A 505 13.33 -3.35 -21.69
N GLN A 506 14.61 -3.62 -21.44
CA GLN A 506 15.21 -3.81 -20.11
C GLN A 506 14.95 -2.65 -19.13
N ARG A 507 14.93 -1.40 -19.63
CA ARG A 507 14.72 -0.22 -18.77
C ARG A 507 13.44 -0.27 -17.93
N TYR A 508 12.41 -0.99 -18.39
CA TYR A 508 11.16 -1.13 -17.63
C TYR A 508 11.31 -2.17 -16.52
N LEU A 509 12.04 -3.25 -16.77
CA LEU A 509 12.35 -4.24 -15.73
C LEU A 509 13.25 -3.62 -14.64
N ASP A 510 14.28 -2.88 -15.03
CA ASP A 510 15.15 -2.15 -14.10
C ASP A 510 14.36 -1.12 -13.27
N GLY A 511 13.41 -0.41 -13.89
CA GLY A 511 12.53 0.53 -13.19
C GLY A 511 11.60 -0.15 -12.19
N ALA A 512 11.07 -1.33 -12.53
CA ALA A 512 10.25 -2.13 -11.63
C ALA A 512 11.06 -2.63 -10.42
N LEU A 513 12.29 -3.12 -10.65
CA LEU A 513 13.22 -3.50 -9.58
C LEU A 513 13.53 -2.31 -8.68
N GLY A 514 13.76 -1.12 -9.25
CA GLY A 514 13.99 0.09 -8.48
C GLY A 514 12.86 0.45 -7.51
N ASN A 515 11.61 0.11 -7.84
CA ASN A 515 10.48 0.28 -6.93
C ASN A 515 10.38 -0.82 -5.86
N LEU A 516 10.83 -2.05 -6.14
CA LEU A 516 11.00 -3.06 -5.08
C LEU A 516 12.12 -2.64 -4.12
N ASP A 517 13.26 -2.16 -4.63
CA ASP A 517 14.34 -1.62 -3.79
C ASP A 517 13.85 -0.45 -2.92
N TYR A 518 12.94 0.42 -3.45
CA TYR A 518 12.31 1.48 -2.66
C TYR A 518 11.53 0.87 -1.48
N ILE A 519 10.69 -0.12 -1.73
CA ILE A 519 9.91 -0.79 -0.68
C ILE A 519 10.84 -1.47 0.34
N CYS A 520 11.95 -2.06 -0.11
CA CYS A 520 12.92 -2.78 0.72
C CYS A 520 13.96 -1.88 1.40
N GLY A 521 13.91 -0.54 1.24
CA GLY A 521 14.74 0.38 2.03
C GLY A 521 15.52 1.46 1.26
N ARG A 522 15.56 1.44 -0.07
CA ARG A 522 16.16 2.54 -0.87
C ARG A 522 15.19 3.73 -1.00
N ASN A 523 14.82 4.31 0.13
CA ASN A 523 13.88 5.41 0.27
C ASN A 523 14.36 6.42 1.33
N ALA A 524 13.68 7.55 1.45
CA ALA A 524 14.08 8.64 2.34
C ALA A 524 14.04 8.24 3.82
N THR A 525 13.13 7.37 4.23
CA THR A 525 13.01 6.88 5.61
C THR A 525 14.09 5.84 5.94
N GLY A 526 14.58 5.09 4.94
CA GLY A 526 15.47 3.94 5.09
C GLY A 526 14.78 2.69 5.65
N TYR A 527 13.46 2.67 5.81
CA TYR A 527 12.71 1.48 6.22
C TYR A 527 12.53 0.51 5.06
N CYS A 528 12.74 -0.78 5.32
CA CYS A 528 12.09 -1.84 4.57
C CYS A 528 10.63 -1.89 5.04
N PHE A 529 9.70 -1.45 4.23
CA PHE A 529 8.29 -1.29 4.63
C PHE A 529 7.50 -2.61 4.75
N ILE A 530 8.17 -3.75 4.73
CA ILE A 530 7.55 -5.07 4.85
C ILE A 530 7.86 -5.61 6.25
N THR A 531 6.83 -5.94 7.02
CA THR A 531 6.98 -6.46 8.38
C THR A 531 7.82 -7.74 8.40
N GLY A 532 8.77 -7.82 9.35
CA GLY A 532 9.61 -8.98 9.56
C GLY A 532 10.70 -9.21 8.49
N LEU A 533 10.95 -8.24 7.59
CA LEU A 533 11.98 -8.28 6.56
C LEU A 533 12.96 -7.12 6.71
N GLY A 534 14.20 -7.33 6.25
CA GLY A 534 15.25 -6.31 6.38
C GLY A 534 15.77 -6.13 7.80
N SER A 535 16.67 -5.18 7.98
CA SER A 535 17.29 -4.82 9.26
C SER A 535 16.53 -3.73 10.01
N LEU A 536 15.82 -2.86 9.28
CA LEU A 536 14.95 -1.81 9.79
C LEU A 536 13.59 -1.93 9.10
N SER A 537 12.63 -2.53 9.79
CA SER A 537 11.27 -2.74 9.28
C SER A 537 10.22 -2.34 10.32
N PRO A 538 8.94 -2.20 9.95
CA PRO A 538 7.88 -1.91 10.89
C PRO A 538 7.83 -2.95 12.02
N LEU A 539 7.94 -2.50 13.26
CA LEU A 539 7.79 -3.32 14.46
C LEU A 539 6.42 -3.14 15.12
N HIS A 540 5.80 -1.99 14.91
CA HIS A 540 4.52 -1.62 15.52
C HIS A 540 3.47 -1.25 14.45
N PRO A 541 3.16 -2.16 13.48
CA PRO A 541 2.15 -1.86 12.48
C PRO A 541 0.77 -1.68 13.12
N HIS A 542 -0.05 -0.78 12.57
CA HIS A 542 -1.46 -0.70 12.94
C HIS A 542 -2.20 -1.96 12.43
N HIS A 543 -2.03 -3.05 13.16
CA HIS A 543 -2.60 -4.37 12.83
C HIS A 543 -2.97 -5.08 14.13
N ARG A 544 -4.28 -5.21 14.38
CA ARG A 544 -4.81 -5.74 15.65
C ARG A 544 -4.17 -7.05 16.10
N PRO A 545 -4.02 -8.09 15.24
CA PRO A 545 -3.35 -9.31 15.67
C PRO A 545 -1.91 -9.09 16.15
N SER A 546 -1.11 -8.28 15.42
CA SER A 546 0.29 -8.01 15.80
C SER A 546 0.43 -7.18 17.07
N VAL A 547 -0.60 -6.41 17.45
CA VAL A 547 -0.61 -5.62 18.70
C VAL A 547 -1.06 -6.48 19.88
N ALA A 548 -1.98 -7.43 19.64
CA ALA A 548 -2.69 -8.13 20.71
C ALA A 548 -2.19 -9.54 21.02
N ASP A 549 -1.34 -10.13 20.17
CA ASP A 549 -0.88 -11.53 20.32
C ASP A 549 0.19 -11.72 21.41
N GLY A 550 0.74 -10.63 21.95
CA GLY A 550 1.79 -10.67 22.97
C GLY A 550 3.18 -11.05 22.42
N ILE A 551 3.36 -11.05 21.10
CA ILE A 551 4.63 -11.34 20.42
C ILE A 551 5.27 -10.01 20.02
N THR A 552 6.56 -9.85 20.29
CA THR A 552 7.28 -8.61 19.98
C THR A 552 7.38 -8.37 18.48
N GLU A 553 7.64 -9.42 17.70
CA GLU A 553 7.75 -9.31 16.24
C GLU A 553 6.35 -9.40 15.60
N PRO A 554 5.98 -8.46 14.74
CA PRO A 554 4.69 -8.47 14.08
C PRO A 554 4.55 -9.66 13.11
N VAL A 555 3.32 -9.93 12.69
CA VAL A 555 3.05 -10.90 11.62
C VAL A 555 3.87 -10.51 10.38
N PRO A 556 4.66 -11.44 9.79
CA PRO A 556 5.59 -11.10 8.72
C PRO A 556 4.93 -11.02 7.33
N GLY A 557 5.56 -10.28 6.43
CA GLY A 557 5.18 -10.20 5.01
C GLY A 557 4.07 -9.19 4.70
N LEU A 558 3.65 -8.39 5.67
CA LEU A 558 2.64 -7.35 5.51
C LEU A 558 3.29 -6.05 5.05
N LEU A 559 2.77 -5.42 4.00
CA LEU A 559 3.24 -4.12 3.50
C LEU A 559 2.58 -3.00 4.29
N ALA A 560 3.37 -2.21 5.02
CA ALA A 560 2.91 -0.96 5.65
C ALA A 560 2.52 0.08 4.60
N GLY A 561 1.57 0.94 4.93
CA GLY A 561 1.03 1.97 4.02
C GLY A 561 2.08 2.89 3.41
N GLY A 562 3.10 3.25 4.18
CA GLY A 562 4.21 4.10 3.73
C GLY A 562 3.98 5.59 4.00
N PRO A 563 4.94 6.45 3.61
CA PRO A 563 4.91 7.87 3.90
C PRO A 563 3.63 8.55 3.40
N ASN A 564 3.00 9.32 4.31
CA ASN A 564 1.73 10.00 4.06
C ASN A 564 1.68 11.36 4.77
N PRO A 565 1.90 12.48 4.05
CA PRO A 565 1.89 13.83 4.64
C PRO A 565 0.49 14.31 5.06
N GLY A 566 -0.55 13.52 4.84
CA GLY A 566 -1.91 13.82 5.29
C GLY A 566 -2.12 13.60 6.78
N GLU A 567 -1.35 12.69 7.41
CA GLU A 567 -1.33 12.44 8.86
C GLU A 567 -2.73 12.39 9.49
N GLN A 568 -3.67 11.70 8.84
CA GLN A 568 -5.10 11.72 9.20
C GLN A 568 -5.38 11.07 10.57
N ASP A 569 -4.41 10.34 11.12
CA ASP A 569 -4.47 9.66 12.42
C ASP A 569 -4.13 10.59 13.61
N HIS A 570 -3.53 11.77 13.33
CA HIS A 570 -3.08 12.72 14.34
C HIS A 570 -2.07 12.12 15.35
N CYS A 571 -1.35 11.07 14.96
CA CYS A 571 -0.28 10.49 15.75
C CYS A 571 0.97 11.38 15.73
N HIS A 572 1.99 10.99 16.48
CA HIS A 572 3.27 11.70 16.44
C HIS A 572 4.09 11.25 15.23
N TYR A 573 4.52 12.20 14.41
CA TYR A 573 5.46 12.03 13.32
C TYR A 573 6.75 12.80 13.62
N GLU A 574 7.90 12.19 13.40
CA GLU A 574 9.20 12.84 13.56
C GLU A 574 9.49 13.80 12.39
N PHE A 575 9.03 13.43 11.20
CA PHE A 575 9.17 14.20 9.95
C PHE A 575 7.82 14.29 9.24
N HIS A 576 7.56 15.45 8.60
CA HIS A 576 6.26 15.77 8.00
C HIS A 576 6.32 15.96 6.46
N GLU A 577 7.51 15.88 5.88
CA GLU A 577 7.68 16.00 4.43
C GLU A 577 7.08 14.77 3.72
N PRO A 578 6.58 14.94 2.51
CA PRO A 578 5.87 13.88 1.79
C PRO A 578 6.59 12.52 1.77
N GLU A 579 7.91 12.53 1.60
CA GLU A 579 8.73 11.32 1.44
C GLU A 579 9.17 10.71 2.78
N THR A 580 8.99 11.44 3.89
CA THR A 580 9.46 11.06 5.23
C THR A 580 8.36 11.01 6.29
N ALA A 581 7.12 11.45 5.99
CA ALA A 581 5.99 11.43 6.91
C ALA A 581 5.52 9.99 7.17
N TYR A 582 6.29 9.25 7.97
CA TYR A 582 6.06 7.87 8.38
C TYR A 582 6.35 7.70 9.87
N SER A 583 5.48 6.99 10.57
CA SER A 583 5.63 6.70 12.00
C SER A 583 5.42 5.21 12.25
N ASP A 584 6.47 4.50 12.72
CA ASP A 584 6.37 3.11 13.15
C ASP A 584 5.72 3.01 14.53
N SER A 585 4.41 3.24 14.55
CA SER A 585 3.56 3.19 15.74
C SER A 585 2.22 2.55 15.41
N ASP A 586 1.69 1.74 16.31
CA ASP A 586 0.36 1.15 16.22
C ASP A 586 -0.78 2.19 16.26
N CYS A 587 -0.50 3.41 16.74
CA CYS A 587 -1.38 4.56 16.59
C CYS A 587 -1.55 4.93 15.10
N SER A 588 -0.49 4.86 14.29
CA SER A 588 -0.49 5.41 12.93
C SER A 588 -1.18 4.49 11.92
N TYR A 589 -2.51 4.63 11.79
CA TYR A 589 -3.23 4.00 10.69
C TYR A 589 -3.01 4.71 9.35
N ALA A 590 -2.62 5.97 9.33
CA ALA A 590 -2.45 6.73 8.09
C ALA A 590 -1.15 6.40 7.34
N SER A 591 -0.10 5.91 8.02
CA SER A 591 1.19 5.57 7.39
C SER A 591 1.67 4.15 7.68
N ASN A 592 1.28 3.54 8.82
CA ASN A 592 1.79 2.25 9.31
C ASN A 592 0.71 1.15 9.39
N GLU A 593 -0.49 1.37 8.86
CA GLU A 593 -1.46 0.32 8.68
C GLU A 593 -1.01 -0.64 7.57
N ILE A 594 -1.53 -1.86 7.60
CA ILE A 594 -1.39 -2.84 6.52
C ILE A 594 -2.75 -3.03 5.85
N ALA A 595 -2.79 -3.41 4.58
CA ALA A 595 -4.04 -3.72 3.91
C ALA A 595 -3.87 -4.73 2.77
N ILE A 596 -4.92 -5.53 2.50
CA ILE A 596 -4.89 -6.55 1.45
C ILE A 596 -4.67 -5.95 0.06
N ASN A 597 -5.27 -4.79 -0.22
CA ASN A 597 -5.13 -4.08 -1.50
C ASN A 597 -3.75 -3.41 -1.68
N TRP A 598 -2.97 -3.25 -0.61
CA TRP A 598 -1.57 -2.82 -0.68
C TRP A 598 -0.64 -4.02 -0.82
N ASN A 599 -0.99 -5.12 -0.17
CA ASN A 599 -0.17 -6.33 -0.19
C ASN A 599 -0.26 -7.08 -1.53
N ALA A 600 -1.42 -7.08 -2.20
CA ALA A 600 -1.60 -7.76 -3.49
C ALA A 600 -0.63 -7.27 -4.58
N PRO A 601 -0.43 -5.96 -4.82
CA PRO A 601 0.58 -5.50 -5.76
C PRO A 601 2.02 -5.83 -5.34
N LEU A 602 2.34 -5.90 -4.04
CA LEU A 602 3.64 -6.40 -3.58
C LEU A 602 3.83 -7.86 -3.96
N VAL A 603 2.82 -8.72 -3.78
CA VAL A 603 2.88 -10.13 -4.22
C VAL A 603 3.18 -10.22 -5.71
N TYR A 604 2.45 -9.45 -6.53
CA TYR A 604 2.71 -9.45 -7.97
C TYR A 604 4.14 -9.02 -8.29
N LEU A 605 4.56 -7.85 -7.78
CA LEU A 605 5.86 -7.24 -8.08
C LEU A 605 7.03 -8.15 -7.66
N ALA A 606 7.03 -8.61 -6.39
CA ALA A 606 8.12 -9.42 -5.86
C ALA A 606 8.24 -10.78 -6.57
N ASN A 607 7.11 -11.47 -6.82
CA ASN A 607 7.13 -12.77 -7.51
C ASN A 607 7.50 -12.63 -8.99
N ALA A 608 7.07 -11.56 -9.67
CA ALA A 608 7.43 -11.30 -11.06
C ALA A 608 8.94 -11.04 -11.21
N LEU A 609 9.53 -10.22 -10.34
CA LEU A 609 10.96 -9.92 -10.36
C LEU A 609 11.81 -11.15 -10.00
N GLU A 610 11.37 -11.95 -9.03
CA GLU A 610 12.02 -13.21 -8.65
C GLU A 610 12.04 -14.22 -9.82
N LEU A 611 10.95 -14.31 -10.58
CA LEU A 611 10.91 -15.14 -11.78
C LEU A 611 11.81 -14.59 -12.90
N LEU A 612 11.84 -13.27 -13.04
CA LEU A 612 12.52 -12.59 -14.14
C LEU A 612 14.00 -12.29 -13.84
N GLU A 613 14.56 -12.73 -12.71
CA GLU A 613 15.93 -12.45 -12.29
C GLU A 613 17.00 -12.76 -13.36
N ASN A 614 16.80 -13.82 -14.15
CA ASN A 614 17.71 -14.21 -15.21
C ASN A 614 17.65 -13.31 -16.46
N ASN A 615 16.76 -12.33 -16.48
CA ASN A 615 16.66 -11.36 -17.58
C ASN A 615 17.42 -10.05 -17.29
N PHE A 616 18.05 -9.94 -16.13
CA PHE A 616 18.93 -8.81 -15.80
C PHE A 616 20.33 -8.94 -16.41
#